data_96773bfca308ba56a356dc2b0d409ff6
#
_entry.id   96773bfca308ba56a356dc2b0d409ff6
#
_cell.length_a   1.000
_cell.length_b   1.000
_cell.length_c   1.000
_cell.angle_alpha   90.00
_cell.angle_beta   90.00
_cell.angle_gamma   90.00
#
_symmetry.space_group_name_H-M   'P 1'
#
loop_
_entity.id
_entity.type
_entity.pdbx_description
1 polymer ?
#
loop_
_entity_poly.entity_id
_entity_poly.type
_entity_poly.pdbx_seq_one_letter_code
_entity_poly.pdbx_strand_id
1 'polypeptide(L)'
;MSLLRIKVPASSANLGSGFDTVGVALSLYNFFDVLEILPSGLYEVDVVGEGGGDTALIGRNGVVESYERACREWGMEPPGLRLQTMNAIPMKRGLGSSSSAIVGGVCIANELRERPLAKEELLPLMVSMEGHPDNVVPCCLGGMVVSCWDGRDLKYVRMPPLPSDILAVVAVPAVDLSTEDARKALPKHVPMSDAVYNVSRSALLAASWATGNWENLGWAMDDRLHQPFRARLFPGGEAILEEVRRIPQCSGVAISGSGPSVLAFARDEAHRVAELMCSIFSRFGVRSRFFVLAEDGDGVSVTKNAGSSEIFRPLRKGSVFSMTFGVDSSGRCVVGEVISDRDVAKIAVLGVPDVPGVAARLFSDLASSGVGAEMIVQSVMRGQMNDIAFIVKKSLLGEAIAICRSFAAAVGAQGVTFDSEVAKVALKGDHLAGCPEIPSQMFSVLAGFRINIDMIAAASTVIACIVASSDLEGAAGALSQAFLR
;
A
#
# COMPACT_ATOMS: atom_id res chain seq x y z
N MET A 1 6.61 -6.91 23.02
CA MET A 1 7.93 -6.91 22.39
C MET A 1 7.99 -8.08 21.46
N SER A 2 8.37 -7.91 20.21
CA SER A 2 8.68 -9.03 19.34
C SER A 2 10.14 -9.44 19.55
N LEU A 3 10.40 -10.74 19.64
CA LEU A 3 11.77 -11.27 19.71
C LEU A 3 12.51 -10.94 18.41
N LEU A 4 11.79 -11.02 17.30
CA LEU A 4 12.31 -10.82 15.96
C LEU A 4 11.24 -10.18 15.09
N ARG A 5 11.60 -9.13 14.35
CA ARG A 5 10.78 -8.51 13.31
C ARG A 5 11.48 -8.60 11.97
N ILE A 6 10.81 -9.17 11.00
CA ILE A 6 11.23 -9.18 9.59
C ILE A 6 10.33 -8.23 8.82
N LYS A 7 10.93 -7.20 8.20
CA LYS A 7 10.26 -6.28 7.26
C LYS A 7 10.65 -6.66 5.85
N VAL A 8 9.67 -6.95 4.99
CA VAL A 8 9.92 -7.37 3.60
C VAL A 8 9.17 -6.44 2.65
N PRO A 9 9.84 -5.85 1.64
CA PRO A 9 9.19 -5.00 0.66
C PRO A 9 8.35 -5.81 -0.34
N ALA A 10 7.38 -5.15 -0.96
CA ALA A 10 6.71 -5.62 -2.16
C ALA A 10 7.69 -5.68 -3.33
N SER A 11 7.33 -6.44 -4.36
CA SER A 11 8.07 -6.47 -5.61
C SER A 11 7.15 -6.47 -6.81
N SER A 12 7.61 -5.86 -7.90
CA SER A 12 7.01 -5.98 -9.22
C SER A 12 7.98 -6.71 -10.14
N ALA A 13 7.53 -7.82 -10.67
CA ALA A 13 8.32 -8.69 -11.54
C ALA A 13 8.04 -8.43 -13.01
N ASN A 14 8.91 -8.92 -13.87
CA ASN A 14 8.89 -8.88 -15.32
C ASN A 14 9.19 -7.50 -15.92
N LEU A 15 8.65 -6.43 -15.41
CA LEU A 15 8.73 -5.07 -15.98
C LEU A 15 8.55 -5.04 -17.51
N GLY A 16 7.55 -5.78 -18.00
CA GLY A 16 7.31 -6.01 -19.43
C GLY A 16 8.28 -7.05 -20.00
N SER A 17 9.27 -6.64 -20.77
CA SER A 17 10.17 -7.53 -21.54
C SER A 17 11.08 -8.43 -20.70
N GLY A 18 11.25 -8.17 -19.41
CA GLY A 18 12.15 -8.94 -18.52
C GLY A 18 11.50 -10.17 -17.88
N PHE A 19 10.69 -10.90 -18.62
CA PHE A 19 9.91 -12.05 -18.14
C PHE A 19 10.78 -13.08 -17.39
N ASP A 20 10.36 -13.41 -16.14
CA ASP A 20 11.02 -14.31 -15.20
C ASP A 20 12.51 -13.96 -14.90
N THR A 21 12.96 -12.74 -15.22
CA THR A 21 14.36 -12.30 -15.05
C THR A 21 14.53 -10.98 -14.33
N VAL A 22 13.59 -10.05 -14.50
CA VAL A 22 13.73 -8.68 -14.00
C VAL A 22 12.67 -8.39 -12.95
N GLY A 23 13.08 -7.82 -11.83
CA GLY A 23 12.16 -7.36 -10.79
C GLY A 23 12.68 -6.16 -10.02
N VAL A 24 11.77 -5.42 -9.40
CA VAL A 24 12.08 -4.25 -8.59
C VAL A 24 11.36 -4.31 -7.25
N ALA A 25 12.06 -3.98 -6.19
CA ALA A 25 11.48 -3.82 -4.85
C ALA A 25 10.80 -2.45 -4.70
N LEU A 26 9.67 -2.42 -3.99
CA LEU A 26 8.84 -1.23 -3.84
C LEU A 26 8.55 -0.94 -2.36
N SER A 27 8.41 0.33 -2.02
CA SER A 27 8.24 0.85 -0.64
C SER A 27 6.83 0.57 -0.05
N LEU A 28 6.37 -0.67 -0.15
CA LEU A 28 5.17 -1.20 0.49
C LEU A 28 5.57 -2.51 1.19
N TYR A 29 5.21 -2.70 2.46
CA TYR A 29 5.88 -3.72 3.27
C TYR A 29 4.92 -4.68 3.97
N ASN A 30 5.30 -5.95 4.03
CA ASN A 30 4.80 -6.88 5.03
C ASN A 30 5.77 -6.95 6.21
N PHE A 31 5.21 -7.18 7.41
CA PHE A 31 5.99 -7.39 8.62
C PHE A 31 5.63 -8.74 9.23
N PHE A 32 6.65 -9.48 9.66
CA PHE A 32 6.50 -10.77 10.29
C PHE A 32 7.19 -10.71 11.65
N ASP A 33 6.39 -10.72 12.71
CA ASP A 33 6.84 -10.59 14.09
C ASP A 33 6.80 -11.94 14.80
N VAL A 34 7.95 -12.48 15.15
CA VAL A 34 8.04 -13.61 16.08
C VAL A 34 7.91 -13.08 17.50
N LEU A 35 6.81 -13.42 18.16
CA LEU A 35 6.49 -12.94 19.50
C LEU A 35 7.02 -13.87 20.58
N GLU A 36 7.07 -15.18 20.30
CA GLU A 36 7.48 -16.23 21.24
C GLU A 36 7.97 -17.47 20.49
N ILE A 37 8.95 -18.15 21.04
CA ILE A 37 9.37 -19.48 20.60
C ILE A 37 8.55 -20.50 21.39
N LEU A 38 7.91 -21.42 20.68
CA LEU A 38 7.02 -22.46 21.22
C LEU A 38 7.67 -23.83 21.02
N PRO A 39 7.13 -24.89 21.69
CA PRO A 39 7.55 -26.27 21.40
C PRO A 39 7.39 -26.61 19.91
N SER A 40 8.30 -27.47 19.40
CA SER A 40 8.28 -27.90 17.99
C SER A 40 6.90 -28.43 17.57
N GLY A 41 6.46 -28.05 16.39
CA GLY A 41 5.15 -28.40 15.82
C GLY A 41 3.98 -27.55 16.31
N LEU A 42 4.18 -26.60 17.23
CA LEU A 42 3.12 -25.71 17.71
C LEU A 42 3.24 -24.31 17.07
N TYR A 43 2.28 -23.94 16.24
CA TYR A 43 2.24 -22.63 15.59
C TYR A 43 0.97 -21.88 15.96
N GLU A 44 1.13 -20.65 16.48
CA GLU A 44 0.05 -19.70 16.72
C GLU A 44 0.26 -18.53 15.79
N VAL A 45 -0.61 -18.36 14.78
CA VAL A 45 -0.48 -17.32 13.75
C VAL A 45 -1.63 -16.35 13.84
N ASP A 46 -1.31 -15.07 13.94
CA ASP A 46 -2.24 -13.94 13.83
C ASP A 46 -1.98 -13.18 12.53
N VAL A 47 -3.03 -12.95 11.72
CA VAL A 47 -2.95 -12.28 10.42
C VAL A 47 -3.71 -10.97 10.46
N VAL A 48 -3.02 -9.86 10.24
CA VAL A 48 -3.57 -8.49 10.22
C VAL A 48 -3.38 -7.87 8.84
N GLY A 49 -4.37 -7.12 8.35
CA GLY A 49 -4.33 -6.46 7.05
C GLY A 49 -4.84 -7.35 5.92
N GLU A 50 -4.13 -7.40 4.79
CA GLU A 50 -4.52 -8.21 3.63
C GLU A 50 -4.60 -9.70 4.01
N GLY A 51 -5.77 -10.31 3.79
CA GLY A 51 -6.06 -11.69 4.19
C GLY A 51 -6.39 -11.87 5.68
N GLY A 52 -6.53 -10.79 6.46
CA GLY A 52 -7.00 -10.85 7.84
C GLY A 52 -8.39 -11.50 7.91
N GLY A 53 -8.55 -12.49 8.80
CA GLY A 53 -9.80 -13.25 8.93
C GLY A 53 -9.97 -14.44 7.96
N ASP A 54 -9.05 -14.64 7.01
CA ASP A 54 -9.04 -15.84 6.17
C ASP A 54 -8.47 -17.03 6.95
N THR A 55 -9.36 -17.94 7.37
CA THR A 55 -9.01 -19.14 8.13
C THR A 55 -8.08 -20.10 7.37
N ALA A 56 -8.12 -20.08 6.03
CA ALA A 56 -7.23 -20.88 5.20
C ALA A 56 -5.77 -20.40 5.29
N LEU A 57 -5.57 -19.08 5.41
CA LEU A 57 -4.23 -18.49 5.60
C LEU A 57 -3.65 -18.72 7.00
N ILE A 58 -4.51 -18.91 8.00
CA ILE A 58 -4.08 -19.27 9.35
C ILE A 58 -3.62 -20.73 9.38
N GLY A 59 -4.36 -21.63 8.71
CA GLY A 59 -4.06 -23.06 8.67
C GLY A 59 -2.89 -23.46 7.77
N ARG A 60 -2.63 -22.69 6.69
CA ARG A 60 -1.51 -22.88 5.75
C ARG A 60 -0.83 -21.53 5.50
N ASN A 61 -0.06 -21.09 6.46
CA ASN A 61 0.63 -19.81 6.39
C ASN A 61 1.95 -19.95 5.63
N GLY A 62 2.10 -19.23 4.51
CA GLY A 62 3.28 -19.31 3.65
C GLY A 62 4.59 -18.92 4.35
N VAL A 63 4.54 -18.09 5.39
CA VAL A 63 5.72 -17.76 6.21
C VAL A 63 6.15 -18.98 7.02
N VAL A 64 5.20 -19.68 7.67
CA VAL A 64 5.48 -20.89 8.45
C VAL A 64 5.97 -22.00 7.54
N GLU A 65 5.32 -22.24 6.38
CA GLU A 65 5.76 -23.27 5.42
C GLU A 65 7.20 -23.03 4.93
N SER A 66 7.53 -21.77 4.62
CA SER A 66 8.88 -21.40 4.16
C SER A 66 9.91 -21.49 5.28
N TYR A 67 9.53 -21.10 6.51
CA TYR A 67 10.33 -21.23 7.70
C TYR A 67 10.69 -22.71 7.99
N GLU A 68 9.69 -23.59 8.02
CA GLU A 68 9.91 -25.01 8.26
C GLU A 68 10.77 -25.65 7.17
N ARG A 69 10.52 -25.30 5.90
CA ARG A 69 11.32 -25.80 4.77
C ARG A 69 12.78 -25.38 4.91
N ALA A 70 13.06 -24.12 5.26
CA ALA A 70 14.40 -23.64 5.50
C ALA A 70 15.09 -24.35 6.67
N CYS A 71 14.40 -24.54 7.79
CA CYS A 71 14.93 -25.29 8.91
C CYS A 71 15.33 -26.71 8.49
N ARG A 72 14.46 -27.43 7.79
CA ARG A 72 14.73 -28.79 7.30
C ARG A 72 15.92 -28.85 6.34
N GLU A 73 16.02 -27.88 5.41
CA GLU A 73 17.14 -27.79 4.48
C GLU A 73 18.49 -27.63 5.19
N TRP A 74 18.49 -26.95 6.33
CA TRP A 74 19.69 -26.75 7.16
C TRP A 74 19.86 -27.79 8.27
N GLY A 75 19.05 -28.85 8.27
CA GLY A 75 19.11 -29.93 9.27
C GLY A 75 18.73 -29.49 10.69
N MET A 76 17.94 -28.44 10.82
CA MET A 76 17.43 -27.94 12.09
C MET A 76 16.03 -28.49 12.35
N GLU A 77 15.76 -28.91 13.59
CA GLU A 77 14.40 -29.14 14.06
C GLU A 77 13.70 -27.77 14.21
N PRO A 78 12.59 -27.49 13.49
CA PRO A 78 11.94 -26.20 13.56
C PRO A 78 11.25 -26.02 14.92
N PRO A 79 11.69 -25.06 15.77
CA PRO A 79 10.91 -24.63 16.91
C PRO A 79 9.51 -24.16 16.51
N GLY A 80 8.52 -24.32 17.38
CA GLY A 80 7.22 -23.70 17.18
C GLY A 80 7.29 -22.19 17.34
N LEU A 81 6.34 -21.47 16.75
CA LEU A 81 6.34 -20.01 16.74
C LEU A 81 4.97 -19.44 17.11
N ARG A 82 4.96 -18.39 17.93
CA ARG A 82 3.86 -17.44 17.95
C ARG A 82 4.22 -16.29 17.01
N LEU A 83 3.53 -16.23 15.88
CA LEU A 83 3.81 -15.32 14.77
C LEU A 83 2.66 -14.35 14.56
N GLN A 84 2.94 -13.06 14.46
CA GLN A 84 2.01 -12.06 13.94
C GLN A 84 2.49 -11.62 12.55
N THR A 85 1.61 -11.72 11.56
CA THR A 85 1.87 -11.23 10.20
C THR A 85 1.02 -9.99 9.96
N MET A 86 1.66 -8.88 9.58
CA MET A 86 1.00 -7.63 9.19
C MET A 86 1.20 -7.44 7.69
N ASN A 87 0.15 -7.71 6.93
CA ASN A 87 0.19 -7.73 5.48
C ASN A 87 -0.39 -6.44 4.90
N ALA A 88 0.44 -5.61 4.28
CA ALA A 88 0.00 -4.47 3.48
C ALA A 88 0.10 -4.72 1.98
N ILE A 89 0.84 -5.74 1.56
CA ILE A 89 1.02 -6.11 0.16
C ILE A 89 -0.22 -6.86 -0.32
N PRO A 90 -0.94 -6.36 -1.34
CA PRO A 90 -2.13 -7.01 -1.89
C PRO A 90 -1.87 -8.45 -2.33
N MET A 91 -2.71 -9.37 -1.84
CA MET A 91 -2.57 -10.79 -2.13
C MET A 91 -3.13 -11.13 -3.51
N LYS A 92 -2.48 -12.06 -4.24
CA LYS A 92 -2.91 -12.51 -5.60
C LYS A 92 -3.11 -11.34 -6.57
N ARG A 93 -2.23 -10.32 -6.50
CA ARG A 93 -2.30 -9.09 -7.32
C ARG A 93 -1.00 -8.80 -8.06
N GLY A 94 -0.05 -9.74 -8.13
CA GLY A 94 1.20 -9.55 -8.84
C GLY A 94 2.19 -8.58 -8.18
N LEU A 95 2.13 -8.44 -6.86
CA LEU A 95 3.02 -7.55 -6.07
C LEU A 95 3.96 -8.32 -5.13
N GLY A 96 4.22 -9.58 -5.40
CA GLY A 96 5.21 -10.37 -4.67
C GLY A 96 4.80 -10.74 -3.23
N SER A 97 3.49 -10.81 -2.92
CA SER A 97 3.03 -11.19 -1.56
C SER A 97 3.48 -12.59 -1.16
N SER A 98 3.46 -13.57 -2.08
CA SER A 98 3.98 -14.94 -1.86
C SER A 98 5.48 -14.91 -1.60
N SER A 99 6.22 -14.20 -2.45
CA SER A 99 7.68 -14.04 -2.33
C SER A 99 8.07 -13.36 -1.03
N SER A 100 7.29 -12.37 -0.57
CA SER A 100 7.53 -11.74 0.74
C SER A 100 7.38 -12.74 1.89
N ALA A 101 6.42 -13.68 1.81
CA ALA A 101 6.26 -14.73 2.80
C ALA A 101 7.43 -15.72 2.80
N ILE A 102 7.93 -16.10 1.61
CA ILE A 102 9.13 -16.95 1.47
C ILE A 102 10.35 -16.25 2.10
N VAL A 103 10.61 -15.01 1.72
CA VAL A 103 11.74 -14.23 2.26
C VAL A 103 11.61 -14.10 3.77
N GLY A 104 10.42 -13.79 4.28
CA GLY A 104 10.15 -13.69 5.71
C GLY A 104 10.42 -14.98 6.47
N GLY A 105 9.90 -16.10 5.99
CA GLY A 105 10.08 -17.41 6.62
C GLY A 105 11.52 -17.89 6.62
N VAL A 106 12.23 -17.75 5.49
CA VAL A 106 13.66 -18.09 5.39
C VAL A 106 14.51 -17.22 6.31
N CYS A 107 14.23 -15.91 6.40
CA CYS A 107 14.93 -15.01 7.31
C CYS A 107 14.68 -15.36 8.78
N ILE A 108 13.44 -15.72 9.16
CA ILE A 108 13.15 -16.20 10.52
C ILE A 108 14.00 -17.44 10.85
N ALA A 109 14.03 -18.44 9.95
CA ALA A 109 14.83 -19.62 10.13
C ALA A 109 16.33 -19.31 10.24
N ASN A 110 16.82 -18.37 9.42
CA ASN A 110 18.21 -17.95 9.43
C ASN A 110 18.62 -17.31 10.78
N GLU A 111 17.76 -16.48 11.36
CA GLU A 111 18.02 -15.83 12.64
C GLU A 111 18.01 -16.76 13.85
N LEU A 112 17.44 -17.95 13.70
CA LEU A 112 17.46 -19.02 14.74
C LEU A 112 18.68 -19.94 14.61
N ARG A 113 19.53 -19.76 13.59
CA ARG A 113 20.79 -20.50 13.46
C ARG A 113 21.82 -19.96 14.46
N GLU A 114 22.73 -20.83 14.89
CA GLU A 114 23.88 -20.41 15.71
C GLU A 114 24.75 -19.35 14.97
N ARG A 115 24.85 -19.50 13.65
CA ARG A 115 25.56 -18.56 12.76
C ARG A 115 24.66 -18.22 11.58
N PRO A 116 23.98 -17.08 11.61
CA PRO A 116 23.18 -16.60 10.51
C PRO A 116 24.04 -16.38 9.25
N LEU A 117 23.48 -16.76 8.09
CA LEU A 117 24.06 -16.54 6.77
C LEU A 117 23.81 -15.09 6.30
N ALA A 118 24.64 -14.60 5.37
CA ALA A 118 24.37 -13.35 4.68
C ALA A 118 23.17 -13.47 3.75
N LYS A 119 22.54 -12.33 3.41
CA LYS A 119 21.34 -12.30 2.55
C LYS A 119 21.55 -13.02 1.22
N GLU A 120 22.72 -12.81 0.61
CA GLU A 120 23.11 -13.39 -0.67
C GLU A 120 23.17 -14.91 -0.63
N GLU A 121 23.56 -15.47 0.51
CA GLU A 121 23.66 -16.93 0.70
C GLU A 121 22.28 -17.60 0.86
N LEU A 122 21.24 -16.81 1.18
CA LEU A 122 19.86 -17.29 1.31
C LEU A 122 19.14 -17.38 -0.04
N LEU A 123 19.58 -16.62 -1.04
CA LEU A 123 18.88 -16.46 -2.31
C LEU A 123 18.64 -17.76 -3.06
N PRO A 124 19.61 -18.70 -3.19
CA PRO A 124 19.38 -19.96 -3.91
C PRO A 124 18.22 -20.76 -3.33
N LEU A 125 18.12 -20.80 -1.99
CA LEU A 125 17.04 -21.47 -1.29
C LEU A 125 15.69 -20.77 -1.55
N MET A 126 15.64 -19.43 -1.41
CA MET A 126 14.44 -18.64 -1.67
C MET A 126 13.95 -18.81 -3.12
N VAL A 127 14.85 -18.76 -4.10
CA VAL A 127 14.51 -18.95 -5.51
C VAL A 127 14.04 -20.38 -5.79
N SER A 128 14.63 -21.40 -5.15
CA SER A 128 14.17 -22.80 -5.28
C SER A 128 12.77 -23.02 -4.72
N MET A 129 12.33 -22.20 -3.74
CA MET A 129 10.99 -22.25 -3.18
C MET A 129 9.95 -21.59 -4.08
N GLU A 130 10.28 -20.45 -4.68
CA GLU A 130 9.39 -19.67 -5.56
C GLU A 130 9.34 -20.23 -6.99
N GLY A 131 10.46 -20.75 -7.48
CA GLY A 131 10.62 -21.29 -8.83
C GLY A 131 11.14 -20.26 -9.85
N HIS A 132 11.20 -18.97 -9.50
CA HIS A 132 11.74 -17.88 -10.32
C HIS A 132 12.32 -16.76 -9.45
N PRO A 133 13.36 -16.04 -9.91
CA PRO A 133 14.12 -15.10 -9.09
C PRO A 133 13.51 -13.70 -9.00
N ASP A 134 12.70 -13.30 -9.96
CA ASP A 134 12.30 -11.91 -10.26
C ASP A 134 11.46 -11.20 -9.18
N ASN A 135 10.93 -11.93 -8.20
CA ASN A 135 10.27 -11.37 -7.01
C ASN A 135 11.13 -11.55 -5.76
N VAL A 136 11.61 -12.76 -5.47
CA VAL A 136 12.32 -13.03 -4.20
C VAL A 136 13.67 -12.32 -4.12
N VAL A 137 14.39 -12.17 -5.24
CA VAL A 137 15.71 -11.51 -5.22
C VAL A 137 15.57 -10.02 -4.90
N PRO A 138 14.70 -9.23 -5.59
CA PRO A 138 14.51 -7.85 -5.19
C PRO A 138 13.87 -7.70 -3.80
N CYS A 139 12.93 -8.56 -3.37
CA CYS A 139 12.42 -8.55 -1.99
C CYS A 139 13.55 -8.72 -0.96
N CYS A 140 14.54 -9.57 -1.25
CA CYS A 140 15.65 -9.84 -0.34
C CYS A 140 16.70 -8.74 -0.36
N LEU A 141 17.14 -8.30 -1.53
CA LEU A 141 18.27 -7.39 -1.72
C LEU A 141 17.89 -5.91 -1.84
N GLY A 142 16.64 -5.62 -2.21
CA GLY A 142 16.21 -4.28 -2.62
C GLY A 142 16.65 -3.92 -4.03
N GLY A 143 16.12 -2.82 -4.54
CA GLY A 143 16.42 -2.27 -5.86
C GLY A 143 15.80 -3.03 -7.02
N MET A 144 16.13 -2.59 -8.23
CA MET A 144 15.90 -3.38 -9.42
C MET A 144 17.02 -4.42 -9.56
N VAL A 145 16.63 -5.65 -9.87
CA VAL A 145 17.57 -6.76 -10.06
C VAL A 145 17.30 -7.47 -11.37
N VAL A 146 18.36 -7.72 -12.13
CA VAL A 146 18.35 -8.61 -13.29
C VAL A 146 18.95 -9.94 -12.85
N SER A 147 18.21 -11.03 -13.00
CA SER A 147 18.58 -12.34 -12.49
C SER A 147 18.55 -13.40 -13.60
N CYS A 148 19.43 -14.39 -13.51
CA CYS A 148 19.45 -15.57 -14.34
C CYS A 148 19.46 -16.81 -13.44
N TRP A 149 18.49 -17.69 -13.62
CA TRP A 149 18.34 -18.92 -12.86
C TRP A 149 18.18 -20.11 -13.81
N ASP A 150 19.04 -21.11 -13.68
CA ASP A 150 19.03 -22.32 -14.54
C ASP A 150 18.44 -23.57 -13.85
N GLY A 151 17.84 -23.37 -12.65
CA GLY A 151 17.32 -24.44 -11.79
C GLY A 151 18.30 -24.87 -10.71
N ARG A 152 19.57 -24.43 -10.75
CA ARG A 152 20.62 -24.75 -9.80
C ARG A 152 21.43 -23.54 -9.37
N ASP A 153 21.95 -22.79 -10.34
CA ASP A 153 22.83 -21.65 -10.10
C ASP A 153 22.11 -20.33 -10.36
N LEU A 154 22.23 -19.40 -9.41
CA LEU A 154 21.70 -18.04 -9.51
C LEU A 154 22.83 -17.07 -9.84
N LYS A 155 22.64 -16.28 -10.90
CA LYS A 155 23.45 -15.10 -11.19
C LYS A 155 22.54 -13.88 -11.22
N TYR A 156 22.98 -12.77 -10.68
CA TYR A 156 22.20 -11.54 -10.65
C TYR A 156 23.09 -10.31 -10.67
N VAL A 157 22.50 -9.22 -11.12
CA VAL A 157 23.09 -7.89 -11.06
C VAL A 157 22.05 -6.96 -10.45
N ARG A 158 22.40 -6.31 -9.35
CA ARG A 158 21.60 -5.22 -8.79
C ARG A 158 21.93 -3.95 -9.55
N MET A 159 20.89 -3.29 -10.04
CA MET A 159 21.00 -2.11 -10.88
C MET A 159 21.14 -0.84 -10.03
N PRO A 160 21.64 0.27 -10.61
CA PRO A 160 21.62 1.58 -9.95
C PRO A 160 20.21 1.97 -9.52
N PRO A 161 20.05 2.73 -8.42
CA PRO A 161 18.74 3.14 -7.94
C PRO A 161 18.02 4.06 -8.92
N LEU A 162 16.68 4.00 -8.91
CA LEU A 162 15.84 4.99 -9.60
C LEU A 162 16.10 6.39 -9.07
N PRO A 163 16.09 7.41 -9.93
CA PRO A 163 16.03 8.79 -9.49
C PRO A 163 14.79 9.04 -8.60
N SER A 164 14.94 9.88 -7.59
CA SER A 164 13.87 10.17 -6.63
C SER A 164 12.63 10.86 -7.24
N ASP A 165 12.76 11.43 -8.44
CA ASP A 165 11.68 12.03 -9.22
C ASP A 165 10.91 11.02 -10.09
N ILE A 166 11.36 9.76 -10.17
CA ILE A 166 10.62 8.67 -10.84
C ILE A 166 9.99 7.77 -9.79
N LEU A 167 8.66 7.69 -9.81
CA LEU A 167 7.88 6.90 -8.88
C LEU A 167 7.19 5.74 -9.60
N ALA A 168 7.00 4.64 -8.89
CA ALA A 168 6.21 3.51 -9.34
C ALA A 168 4.74 3.74 -8.97
N VAL A 169 3.90 3.88 -9.97
CA VAL A 169 2.45 3.96 -9.82
C VAL A 169 1.87 2.57 -10.07
N VAL A 170 1.20 2.01 -9.07
CA VAL A 170 0.62 0.67 -9.17
C VAL A 170 -0.88 0.76 -9.02
N ALA A 171 -1.62 0.41 -10.07
CA ALA A 171 -3.07 0.25 -10.00
C ALA A 171 -3.43 -1.20 -9.72
N VAL A 172 -4.24 -1.43 -8.70
CA VAL A 172 -4.63 -2.75 -8.17
C VAL A 172 -6.13 -2.93 -8.35
N PRO A 173 -6.58 -3.67 -9.38
CA PRO A 173 -8.00 -3.94 -9.58
C PRO A 173 -8.53 -4.97 -8.57
N ALA A 174 -9.80 -4.88 -8.24
CA ALA A 174 -10.50 -5.83 -7.37
C ALA A 174 -10.87 -7.13 -8.13
N VAL A 175 -9.88 -7.75 -8.76
CA VAL A 175 -10.01 -9.00 -9.53
C VAL A 175 -8.94 -9.97 -9.06
N ASP A 176 -9.31 -11.20 -8.74
CA ASP A 176 -8.36 -12.25 -8.38
C ASP A 176 -7.80 -12.91 -9.64
N LEU A 177 -6.48 -13.03 -9.69
CA LEU A 177 -5.79 -13.78 -10.74
C LEU A 177 -4.66 -14.61 -10.11
N SER A 178 -4.75 -15.93 -10.25
CA SER A 178 -3.69 -16.80 -9.77
C SER A 178 -2.49 -16.77 -10.70
N THR A 179 -1.28 -16.92 -10.13
CA THR A 179 -0.05 -17.04 -10.93
C THR A 179 -0.10 -18.27 -11.84
N GLU A 180 -0.75 -19.34 -11.40
CA GLU A 180 -0.94 -20.57 -12.18
C GLU A 180 -1.79 -20.32 -13.43
N ASP A 181 -2.93 -19.64 -13.29
CA ASP A 181 -3.79 -19.31 -14.42
C ASP A 181 -3.11 -18.35 -15.40
N ALA A 182 -2.39 -17.36 -14.86
CA ALA A 182 -1.58 -16.45 -15.68
C ALA A 182 -0.46 -17.16 -16.45
N ARG A 183 0.12 -18.24 -15.91
CA ARG A 183 1.11 -19.06 -16.62
C ARG A 183 0.46 -20.00 -17.64
N LYS A 184 -0.71 -20.59 -17.34
CA LYS A 184 -1.46 -21.43 -18.28
C LYS A 184 -1.89 -20.69 -19.55
N ALA A 185 -2.10 -19.37 -19.46
CA ALA A 185 -2.47 -18.56 -20.62
C ALA A 185 -1.33 -18.32 -21.62
N LEU A 186 -0.08 -18.63 -21.25
CA LEU A 186 1.07 -18.38 -22.10
C LEU A 186 1.19 -19.45 -23.20
N PRO A 187 1.62 -19.06 -24.42
CA PRO A 187 1.85 -19.98 -25.50
C PRO A 187 3.05 -20.89 -25.21
N LYS A 188 2.97 -22.15 -25.61
CA LYS A 188 4.10 -23.11 -25.51
C LYS A 188 5.22 -22.83 -26.50
N HIS A 189 4.91 -22.12 -27.58
CA HIS A 189 5.84 -21.76 -28.64
C HIS A 189 5.59 -20.33 -29.09
N VAL A 190 6.66 -19.61 -29.37
CA VAL A 190 6.60 -18.23 -29.87
C VAL A 190 7.34 -18.11 -31.19
N PRO A 191 6.88 -17.26 -32.13
CA PRO A 191 7.61 -16.96 -33.34
C PRO A 191 9.01 -16.39 -33.02
N MET A 192 10.01 -16.73 -33.86
CA MET A 192 11.36 -16.17 -33.68
C MET A 192 11.38 -14.65 -33.72
N SER A 193 10.50 -14.04 -34.51
CA SER A 193 10.35 -12.57 -34.53
C SER A 193 9.97 -11.98 -33.19
N ASP A 194 9.08 -12.64 -32.44
CA ASP A 194 8.65 -12.18 -31.12
C ASP A 194 9.72 -12.47 -30.06
N ALA A 195 10.45 -13.57 -30.18
CA ALA A 195 11.63 -13.84 -29.35
C ALA A 195 12.69 -12.75 -29.52
N VAL A 196 13.08 -12.42 -30.77
CA VAL A 196 14.03 -11.34 -31.08
C VAL A 196 13.50 -9.97 -30.60
N TYR A 197 12.21 -9.73 -30.79
CA TYR A 197 11.55 -8.51 -30.29
C TYR A 197 11.78 -8.36 -28.76
N ASN A 198 11.51 -9.40 -27.99
CA ASN A 198 11.67 -9.38 -26.54
C ASN A 198 13.11 -9.28 -26.08
N VAL A 199 14.04 -10.05 -26.71
CA VAL A 199 15.47 -9.98 -26.40
C VAL A 199 16.01 -8.55 -26.58
N SER A 200 15.61 -7.88 -27.67
CA SER A 200 16.04 -6.49 -27.92
C SER A 200 15.53 -5.52 -26.85
N ARG A 201 14.31 -5.70 -26.35
CA ARG A 201 13.72 -4.84 -25.32
C ARG A 201 14.28 -5.12 -23.94
N SER A 202 14.45 -6.38 -23.58
CA SER A 202 15.10 -6.76 -22.31
C SER A 202 16.53 -6.21 -22.23
N ALA A 203 17.30 -6.33 -23.33
CA ALA A 203 18.64 -5.75 -23.39
C ALA A 203 18.59 -4.22 -23.26
N LEU A 204 17.61 -3.56 -23.93
CA LEU A 204 17.42 -2.12 -23.82
C LEU A 204 16.99 -1.70 -22.40
N LEU A 205 16.13 -2.48 -21.73
CA LEU A 205 15.69 -2.22 -20.36
C LEU A 205 16.89 -2.20 -19.40
N ALA A 206 17.70 -3.24 -19.43
CA ALA A 206 18.88 -3.35 -18.58
C ALA A 206 19.92 -2.25 -18.89
N ALA A 207 20.19 -1.99 -20.16
CA ALA A 207 21.14 -0.96 -20.58
C ALA A 207 20.65 0.45 -20.20
N SER A 208 19.38 0.76 -20.44
CA SER A 208 18.80 2.06 -20.12
C SER A 208 18.80 2.34 -18.62
N TRP A 209 18.47 1.33 -17.82
CA TRP A 209 18.51 1.45 -16.36
C TRP A 209 19.94 1.67 -15.87
N ALA A 210 20.91 0.89 -16.35
CA ALA A 210 22.31 1.00 -15.97
C ALA A 210 22.95 2.36 -16.34
N THR A 211 22.47 2.99 -17.41
CA THR A 211 23.02 4.27 -17.92
C THR A 211 22.17 5.50 -17.54
N GLY A 212 21.03 5.29 -16.88
CA GLY A 212 20.10 6.36 -16.53
C GLY A 212 19.34 6.97 -17.72
N ASN A 213 19.19 6.21 -18.83
CA ASN A 213 18.45 6.65 -20.00
C ASN A 213 16.97 6.29 -19.89
N TRP A 214 16.25 7.03 -19.06
CA TRP A 214 14.85 6.75 -18.70
C TRP A 214 13.85 6.98 -19.83
N GLU A 215 14.21 7.71 -20.86
CA GLU A 215 13.37 7.96 -22.05
C GLU A 215 13.07 6.68 -22.84
N ASN A 216 13.93 5.69 -22.71
CA ASN A 216 13.76 4.41 -23.39
C ASN A 216 12.79 3.45 -22.68
N LEU A 217 12.36 3.71 -21.44
CA LEU A 217 11.57 2.75 -20.66
C LEU A 217 10.28 2.34 -21.36
N GLY A 218 9.59 3.29 -22.02
CA GLY A 218 8.37 3.00 -22.75
C GLY A 218 8.55 1.97 -23.87
N TRP A 219 9.71 1.99 -24.53
CA TRP A 219 10.09 0.99 -25.53
C TRP A 219 10.59 -0.29 -24.90
N ALA A 220 11.42 -0.17 -23.88
CA ALA A 220 12.08 -1.26 -23.20
C ALA A 220 11.11 -2.18 -22.45
N MET A 221 10.03 -1.63 -21.89
CA MET A 221 9.00 -2.37 -21.15
C MET A 221 7.90 -2.95 -22.06
N ASP A 222 7.98 -2.78 -23.37
CA ASP A 222 7.06 -3.43 -24.28
C ASP A 222 7.41 -4.91 -24.45
N ASP A 223 6.39 -5.76 -24.62
CA ASP A 223 6.55 -7.23 -24.55
C ASP A 223 5.59 -7.94 -25.50
N ARG A 224 6.06 -9.08 -26.03
CA ARG A 224 5.27 -9.98 -26.86
C ARG A 224 5.19 -11.41 -26.33
N LEU A 225 5.85 -11.71 -25.20
CA LEU A 225 5.90 -13.07 -24.67
C LEU A 225 4.80 -13.36 -23.65
N HIS A 226 4.45 -12.40 -22.82
CA HIS A 226 3.48 -12.65 -21.76
C HIS A 226 2.36 -11.62 -21.66
N GLN A 227 2.63 -10.31 -21.79
CA GLN A 227 1.64 -9.26 -21.58
C GLN A 227 0.44 -9.37 -22.53
N PRO A 228 0.56 -9.65 -23.83
CA PRO A 228 -0.59 -9.77 -24.72
C PRO A 228 -1.55 -10.90 -24.33
N PHE A 229 -1.07 -11.91 -23.65
CA PHE A 229 -1.87 -13.04 -23.19
C PHE A 229 -2.49 -12.76 -21.82
N ARG A 230 -1.69 -12.20 -20.88
CA ARG A 230 -2.13 -11.89 -19.52
C ARG A 230 -3.11 -10.73 -19.47
N ALA A 231 -2.95 -9.71 -20.30
CA ALA A 231 -3.84 -8.56 -20.36
C ALA A 231 -5.31 -8.92 -20.62
N ARG A 232 -5.55 -10.04 -21.30
CA ARG A 232 -6.89 -10.57 -21.60
C ARG A 232 -7.54 -11.30 -20.43
N LEU A 233 -6.79 -11.62 -19.38
CA LEU A 233 -7.29 -12.36 -18.23
C LEU A 233 -8.06 -11.48 -17.23
N PHE A 234 -7.99 -10.17 -17.39
CA PHE A 234 -8.72 -9.23 -16.53
C PHE A 234 -9.28 -8.05 -17.32
N PRO A 235 -10.46 -7.56 -16.94
CA PRO A 235 -11.12 -6.47 -17.68
C PRO A 235 -10.27 -5.20 -17.67
N GLY A 236 -10.10 -4.58 -18.83
CA GLY A 236 -9.34 -3.34 -18.99
C GLY A 236 -7.83 -3.52 -19.16
N GLY A 237 -7.30 -4.75 -19.10
CA GLY A 237 -5.87 -5.00 -19.14
C GLY A 237 -5.18 -4.55 -20.44
N GLU A 238 -5.78 -4.78 -21.61
CA GLU A 238 -5.24 -4.30 -22.88
C GLU A 238 -5.34 -2.76 -22.98
N ALA A 239 -6.48 -2.20 -22.61
CA ALA A 239 -6.73 -0.76 -22.65
C ALA A 239 -5.77 0.03 -21.75
N ILE A 240 -5.50 -0.44 -20.53
CA ILE A 240 -4.62 0.26 -19.59
C ILE A 240 -3.17 0.30 -20.12
N LEU A 241 -2.67 -0.79 -20.69
CA LEU A 241 -1.33 -0.82 -21.29
C LEU A 241 -1.22 0.12 -22.49
N GLU A 242 -2.26 0.20 -23.32
CA GLU A 242 -2.26 1.04 -24.51
C GLU A 242 -2.41 2.52 -24.18
N GLU A 243 -3.39 2.91 -23.35
CA GLU A 243 -3.70 4.30 -23.07
C GLU A 243 -2.68 4.95 -22.15
N VAL A 244 -2.21 4.26 -21.10
CA VAL A 244 -1.22 4.80 -20.16
C VAL A 244 0.13 5.03 -20.84
N ARG A 245 0.51 4.17 -21.79
CA ARG A 245 1.76 4.32 -22.55
C ARG A 245 1.80 5.62 -23.36
N ARG A 246 0.64 6.18 -23.73
CA ARG A 246 0.54 7.36 -24.61
C ARG A 246 0.64 8.69 -23.87
N ILE A 247 0.55 8.70 -22.54
CA ILE A 247 0.61 9.95 -21.81
C ILE A 247 2.06 10.38 -21.52
N PRO A 248 2.38 11.67 -21.64
CA PRO A 248 3.76 12.16 -21.47
C PRO A 248 4.35 11.89 -20.08
N GLN A 249 3.50 11.79 -19.04
CA GLN A 249 3.92 11.56 -17.67
C GLN A 249 4.37 10.09 -17.41
N CYS A 250 4.03 9.16 -18.31
CA CYS A 250 4.39 7.75 -18.19
C CYS A 250 5.71 7.47 -18.89
N SER A 251 6.74 7.15 -18.14
CA SER A 251 8.03 6.71 -18.70
C SER A 251 7.99 5.26 -19.20
N GLY A 252 7.12 4.41 -18.63
CA GLY A 252 6.93 3.02 -19.04
C GLY A 252 5.82 2.37 -18.24
N VAL A 253 5.09 1.43 -18.83
CA VAL A 253 3.97 0.72 -18.22
C VAL A 253 4.04 -0.78 -18.53
N ALA A 254 3.72 -1.61 -17.53
CA ALA A 254 3.69 -3.06 -17.68
C ALA A 254 2.72 -3.70 -16.67
N ILE A 255 2.32 -4.94 -16.95
CA ILE A 255 1.65 -5.78 -15.97
C ILE A 255 2.66 -6.12 -14.86
N SER A 256 2.27 -5.93 -13.61
CA SER A 256 3.09 -6.28 -12.45
C SER A 256 3.04 -7.78 -12.20
N GLY A 257 4.17 -8.46 -12.33
CA GLY A 257 4.27 -9.91 -12.16
C GLY A 257 3.30 -10.69 -13.05
N SER A 258 2.46 -11.51 -12.43
CA SER A 258 1.39 -12.25 -13.12
C SER A 258 0.15 -11.38 -13.43
N GLY A 259 0.06 -10.18 -12.88
CA GLY A 259 -1.14 -9.36 -12.85
C GLY A 259 -2.06 -9.73 -11.67
N PRO A 260 -3.29 -9.18 -11.62
CA PRO A 260 -3.86 -8.20 -12.53
C PRO A 260 -3.44 -6.74 -12.29
N SER A 261 -2.55 -6.48 -11.31
CA SER A 261 -2.02 -5.14 -11.12
C SER A 261 -1.19 -4.69 -12.31
N VAL A 262 -1.24 -3.39 -12.58
CA VAL A 262 -0.43 -2.75 -13.61
C VAL A 262 0.46 -1.72 -12.94
N LEU A 263 1.74 -1.72 -13.28
CA LEU A 263 2.73 -0.78 -12.82
C LEU A 263 3.09 0.19 -13.95
N ALA A 264 3.17 1.48 -13.63
CA ALA A 264 3.74 2.50 -14.50
C ALA A 264 4.86 3.24 -13.76
N PHE A 265 5.96 3.54 -14.44
CA PHE A 265 6.93 4.51 -13.94
C PHE A 265 6.52 5.90 -14.41
N ALA A 266 6.39 6.82 -13.47
CA ALA A 266 5.96 8.19 -13.73
C ALA A 266 6.99 9.17 -13.17
N ARG A 267 7.36 10.14 -14.01
CA ARG A 267 8.11 11.32 -13.61
C ARG A 267 7.12 12.46 -13.54
N ASP A 268 7.10 13.19 -12.43
CA ASP A 268 6.12 14.21 -12.13
C ASP A 268 4.65 13.71 -12.19
N GLU A 269 3.72 14.42 -11.64
CA GLU A 269 2.27 14.15 -11.71
C GLU A 269 1.87 12.64 -11.57
N ALA A 270 2.59 11.84 -10.75
CA ALA A 270 2.32 10.40 -10.57
C ALA A 270 0.86 10.09 -10.20
N HIS A 271 0.20 10.98 -9.45
CA HIS A 271 -1.21 10.84 -9.11
C HIS A 271 -2.13 10.91 -10.34
N ARG A 272 -1.79 11.75 -11.34
CA ARG A 272 -2.56 11.83 -12.59
C ARG A 272 -2.48 10.53 -13.38
N VAL A 273 -1.31 9.87 -13.39
CA VAL A 273 -1.16 8.54 -13.98
C VAL A 273 -2.02 7.52 -13.22
N ALA A 274 -2.01 7.57 -11.88
CA ALA A 274 -2.82 6.68 -11.05
C ALA A 274 -4.33 6.86 -11.29
N GLU A 275 -4.80 8.09 -11.34
CA GLU A 275 -6.20 8.42 -11.62
C GLU A 275 -6.64 7.91 -12.99
N LEU A 276 -5.80 8.10 -14.03
CA LEU A 276 -6.08 7.55 -15.35
C LEU A 276 -6.18 6.03 -15.31
N MET A 277 -5.21 5.34 -14.69
CA MET A 277 -5.23 3.89 -14.58
C MET A 277 -6.50 3.38 -13.88
N CYS A 278 -6.90 4.01 -12.77
CA CYS A 278 -8.12 3.65 -12.05
C CYS A 278 -9.38 3.99 -12.86
N SER A 279 -9.40 5.09 -13.61
CA SER A 279 -10.52 5.46 -14.49
C SER A 279 -10.72 4.45 -15.62
N ILE A 280 -9.62 3.92 -16.17
CA ILE A 280 -9.68 2.86 -17.18
C ILE A 280 -10.33 1.62 -16.59
N PHE A 281 -9.88 1.11 -15.44
CA PHE A 281 -10.54 -0.03 -14.77
C PHE A 281 -12.03 0.23 -14.52
N SER A 282 -12.39 1.43 -14.07
CA SER A 282 -13.78 1.82 -13.82
C SER A 282 -14.65 1.75 -15.10
N ARG A 283 -14.11 2.14 -16.28
CA ARG A 283 -14.83 2.01 -17.57
C ARG A 283 -15.15 0.55 -17.92
N PHE A 284 -14.37 -0.40 -17.42
CA PHE A 284 -14.62 -1.83 -17.58
C PHE A 284 -15.38 -2.45 -16.39
N GLY A 285 -15.98 -1.61 -15.52
CA GLY A 285 -16.79 -2.06 -14.39
C GLY A 285 -15.99 -2.65 -13.23
N VAL A 286 -14.67 -2.41 -13.18
CA VAL A 286 -13.79 -2.94 -12.13
C VAL A 286 -13.40 -1.84 -11.16
N ARG A 287 -13.70 -2.05 -9.88
CA ARG A 287 -13.15 -1.20 -8.81
C ARG A 287 -11.64 -1.41 -8.71
N SER A 288 -10.91 -0.36 -8.45
CA SER A 288 -9.47 -0.43 -8.25
C SER A 288 -9.00 0.59 -7.21
N ARG A 289 -7.85 0.33 -6.63
CA ARG A 289 -7.10 1.27 -5.81
C ARG A 289 -5.72 1.46 -6.41
N PHE A 290 -4.99 2.47 -5.97
CA PHE A 290 -3.63 2.68 -6.44
C PHE A 290 -2.66 2.93 -5.29
N PHE A 291 -1.39 2.72 -5.58
CA PHE A 291 -0.25 3.11 -4.75
C PHE A 291 0.71 3.94 -5.60
N VAL A 292 1.31 4.94 -4.98
CA VAL A 292 2.46 5.68 -5.54
C VAL A 292 3.64 5.38 -4.62
N LEU A 293 4.61 4.64 -5.12
CA LEU A 293 5.67 4.03 -4.33
C LEU A 293 7.05 4.46 -4.85
N ALA A 294 8.00 4.60 -3.95
CA ALA A 294 9.41 4.68 -4.32
C ALA A 294 9.99 3.26 -4.53
N GLU A 295 11.12 3.16 -5.20
CA GLU A 295 11.95 1.97 -5.16
C GLU A 295 12.44 1.75 -3.70
N ASP A 296 12.39 0.50 -3.24
CA ASP A 296 13.03 0.11 -1.98
C ASP A 296 14.46 -0.33 -2.26
N GLY A 297 15.44 0.44 -1.77
CA GLY A 297 16.85 0.15 -2.00
C GLY A 297 17.46 -0.85 -1.01
N ASP A 298 16.78 -1.22 0.08
CA ASP A 298 17.38 -1.96 1.19
C ASP A 298 17.01 -3.46 1.22
N GLY A 299 15.83 -3.80 0.65
CA GLY A 299 15.28 -5.14 0.71
C GLY A 299 14.84 -5.56 2.11
N VAL A 300 14.88 -6.86 2.38
CA VAL A 300 14.48 -7.38 3.70
C VAL A 300 15.36 -6.79 4.81
N SER A 301 14.74 -6.40 5.90
CA SER A 301 15.46 -6.01 7.12
C SER A 301 14.99 -6.81 8.33
N VAL A 302 15.94 -7.07 9.23
CA VAL A 302 15.75 -7.86 10.44
C VAL A 302 16.04 -7.01 11.66
N THR A 303 15.11 -6.97 12.62
CA THR A 303 15.29 -6.26 13.89
C THR A 303 15.07 -7.21 15.04
N LYS A 304 16.10 -7.41 15.89
CA LYS A 304 16.03 -8.21 17.13
C LYS A 304 15.50 -7.34 18.26
N ASN A 305 14.70 -7.96 19.15
CA ASN A 305 14.08 -7.28 20.30
C ASN A 305 13.40 -5.97 19.93
N ALA A 306 12.68 -5.98 18.82
CA ALA A 306 11.94 -4.82 18.36
C ALA A 306 10.97 -4.41 19.47
N GLY A 307 11.22 -3.27 20.09
CA GLY A 307 10.30 -2.67 21.02
C GLY A 307 8.93 -2.53 20.39
N SER A 308 7.90 -2.34 21.19
CA SER A 308 6.56 -1.98 20.69
C SER A 308 6.63 -0.56 20.09
N SER A 309 7.54 -0.37 19.13
CA SER A 309 7.82 0.90 18.51
C SER A 309 6.91 1.08 17.31
N GLU A 310 6.19 2.08 17.41
CA GLU A 310 6.02 3.24 16.56
C GLU A 310 5.05 3.14 15.40
N ILE A 311 4.72 1.97 14.84
CA ILE A 311 3.70 1.91 13.79
C ILE A 311 2.53 0.97 14.14
N PHE A 312 2.82 -0.12 14.85
CA PHE A 312 1.79 -1.05 15.33
C PHE A 312 2.14 -1.47 16.75
N ARG A 313 1.46 -0.93 17.76
CA ARG A 313 1.44 -1.58 19.07
C ARG A 313 0.77 -2.93 18.85
N PRO A 314 1.42 -4.08 19.17
CA PRO A 314 0.68 -5.33 19.23
C PRO A 314 -0.47 -5.11 20.21
N LEU A 315 -1.68 -5.41 19.77
CA LEU A 315 -2.84 -5.41 20.65
C LEU A 315 -2.49 -6.35 21.79
N ARG A 316 -2.35 -5.84 23.02
CA ARG A 316 -2.14 -6.69 24.19
C ARG A 316 -3.29 -7.71 24.23
N LYS A 317 -2.96 -8.99 24.51
CA LYS A 317 -3.97 -9.99 24.94
C LYS A 317 -4.82 -9.36 26.06
N GLY A 318 -6.10 -9.04 25.81
CA GLY A 318 -6.97 -8.30 26.73
C GLY A 318 -7.24 -6.84 26.33
N SER A 319 -6.46 -6.19 25.51
CA SER A 319 -6.94 -5.23 24.55
C SER A 319 -7.11 -5.97 23.23
N VAL A 320 -7.86 -7.05 23.24
CA VAL A 320 -8.83 -7.16 22.18
C VAL A 320 -9.38 -5.74 22.15
N PHE A 321 -9.10 -4.98 21.07
CA PHE A 321 -10.25 -4.48 20.41
C PHE A 321 -11.05 -5.77 20.16
N SER A 322 -11.72 -6.26 21.16
CA SER A 322 -13.08 -6.62 21.03
C SER A 322 -13.64 -5.38 20.41
N MET A 323 -13.52 -5.27 19.09
CA MET A 323 -14.62 -4.80 18.31
C MET A 323 -15.71 -5.82 18.61
N THR A 324 -16.26 -5.75 19.79
CA THR A 324 -17.66 -5.97 20.00
C THR A 324 -18.23 -4.86 19.17
N PHE A 325 -18.40 -5.18 17.87
CA PHE A 325 -19.25 -4.43 16.99
C PHE A 325 -20.49 -4.18 17.82
N GLY A 326 -20.90 -2.93 17.98
CA GLY A 326 -22.24 -2.58 18.44
C GLY A 326 -23.18 -3.02 17.33
N VAL A 327 -23.29 -4.32 17.19
CA VAL A 327 -24.31 -4.96 16.38
C VAL A 327 -25.51 -5.10 17.30
N ASP A 328 -26.67 -4.72 16.84
CA ASP A 328 -27.92 -5.07 17.49
C ASP A 328 -27.98 -6.61 17.64
N SER A 329 -28.99 -7.10 18.33
CA SER A 329 -29.22 -8.55 18.52
C SER A 329 -29.35 -9.34 17.19
N SER A 330 -29.35 -8.65 16.02
CA SER A 330 -29.38 -9.23 14.67
C SER A 330 -28.02 -9.19 13.92
N GLY A 331 -26.95 -8.65 14.55
CA GLY A 331 -25.62 -8.55 13.95
C GLY A 331 -25.42 -7.34 13.04
N ARG A 332 -26.25 -6.28 13.12
CA ARG A 332 -26.16 -5.09 12.29
C ARG A 332 -25.54 -3.92 13.03
N CYS A 333 -24.68 -3.17 12.35
CA CYS A 333 -24.15 -1.90 12.82
C CYS A 333 -25.28 -0.86 12.85
N VAL A 334 -25.43 -0.14 13.98
CA VAL A 334 -26.51 0.82 14.15
C VAL A 334 -25.95 2.24 14.19
N VAL A 335 -26.40 3.07 13.26
CA VAL A 335 -26.24 4.52 13.34
C VAL A 335 -27.38 5.05 14.21
N GLY A 336 -27.02 5.71 15.33
CA GLY A 336 -28.00 6.23 16.27
C GLY A 336 -28.42 7.66 15.98
N GLU A 337 -27.58 8.46 15.32
CA GLU A 337 -27.80 9.89 15.14
C GLU A 337 -27.08 10.40 13.87
N VAL A 338 -27.71 11.35 13.18
CA VAL A 338 -27.09 12.20 12.16
C VAL A 338 -26.91 13.60 12.74
N ILE A 339 -25.67 14.05 12.81
CA ILE A 339 -25.32 15.36 13.39
C ILE A 339 -25.00 16.32 12.23
N SER A 340 -25.50 17.54 12.32
CA SER A 340 -25.15 18.64 11.42
C SER A 340 -24.66 19.84 12.21
N ASP A 341 -23.60 20.50 11.74
CA ASP A 341 -23.03 21.67 12.38
C ASP A 341 -22.62 22.71 11.33
N ARG A 342 -23.18 23.92 11.43
CA ARG A 342 -22.88 25.06 10.55
C ARG A 342 -21.84 26.01 11.15
N ASP A 343 -21.55 25.89 12.45
CA ASP A 343 -20.59 26.75 13.13
C ASP A 343 -19.15 26.24 13.01
N VAL A 344 -18.78 25.86 11.80
CA VAL A 344 -17.45 25.34 11.50
C VAL A 344 -16.82 26.08 10.32
N ALA A 345 -15.50 26.26 10.38
CA ALA A 345 -14.69 26.77 9.29
C ALA A 345 -13.43 25.92 9.16
N LYS A 346 -12.98 25.72 7.94
CA LYS A 346 -11.76 24.97 7.61
C LYS A 346 -10.58 25.91 7.53
N ILE A 347 -9.45 25.49 8.09
CA ILE A 347 -8.14 26.13 7.90
C ILE A 347 -7.16 25.08 7.39
N ALA A 348 -6.27 25.47 6.48
CA ALA A 348 -5.14 24.66 6.09
C ALA A 348 -3.86 25.51 6.07
N VAL A 349 -2.82 24.99 6.73
CA VAL A 349 -1.45 25.52 6.65
C VAL A 349 -0.72 24.68 5.61
N LEU A 350 -0.29 25.35 4.53
CA LEU A 350 0.27 24.70 3.34
C LEU A 350 1.79 24.65 3.41
N GLY A 351 2.36 23.54 2.96
CA GLY A 351 3.81 23.39 2.83
C GLY A 351 4.53 23.49 4.17
N VAL A 352 4.05 22.81 5.18
CA VAL A 352 4.68 22.75 6.52
C VAL A 352 5.84 21.76 6.48
N PRO A 353 7.05 22.12 6.94
CA PRO A 353 8.17 21.18 7.00
C PRO A 353 7.84 19.92 7.82
N ASP A 354 8.20 18.75 7.30
CA ASP A 354 7.99 17.47 8.00
C ASP A 354 9.12 17.22 9.00
N VAL A 355 9.09 17.96 10.11
CA VAL A 355 10.05 17.87 11.21
C VAL A 355 9.31 17.55 12.51
N PRO A 356 9.80 16.62 13.33
CA PRO A 356 9.20 16.30 14.62
C PRO A 356 8.96 17.54 15.48
N GLY A 357 7.76 17.67 16.03
CA GLY A 357 7.37 18.78 16.90
C GLY A 357 6.70 19.96 16.21
N VAL A 358 6.70 20.07 14.89
CA VAL A 358 6.08 21.21 14.17
C VAL A 358 4.58 21.23 14.36
N ALA A 359 3.88 20.10 14.17
CA ALA A 359 2.44 20.01 14.45
C ALA A 359 2.13 20.29 15.93
N ALA A 360 2.94 19.76 16.86
CA ALA A 360 2.76 20.01 18.30
C ALA A 360 2.83 21.49 18.62
N ARG A 361 3.73 22.24 18.01
CA ARG A 361 3.85 23.70 18.18
C ARG A 361 2.59 24.42 17.69
N LEU A 362 2.10 24.10 16.47
CA LEU A 362 0.89 24.73 15.92
C LEU A 362 -0.31 24.56 16.87
N PHE A 363 -0.56 23.31 17.31
CA PHE A 363 -1.71 23.04 18.18
C PHE A 363 -1.51 23.54 19.61
N SER A 364 -0.27 23.68 20.10
CA SER A 364 0.02 24.36 21.37
C SER A 364 -0.27 25.85 21.28
N ASP A 365 0.10 26.51 20.18
CA ASP A 365 -0.17 27.93 19.94
C ASP A 365 -1.69 28.20 19.86
N LEU A 366 -2.43 27.35 19.16
CA LEU A 366 -3.90 27.42 19.11
C LEU A 366 -4.54 27.19 20.47
N ALA A 367 -4.12 26.15 21.19
CA ALA A 367 -4.66 25.80 22.50
C ALA A 367 -4.41 26.89 23.55
N SER A 368 -3.22 27.53 23.54
CA SER A 368 -2.88 28.61 24.47
C SER A 368 -3.76 29.87 24.31
N SER A 369 -4.34 30.04 23.13
CA SER A 369 -5.31 31.09 22.80
C SER A 369 -6.78 30.63 22.92
N GLY A 370 -7.02 29.41 23.44
CA GLY A 370 -8.36 28.87 23.58
C GLY A 370 -9.04 28.43 22.29
N VAL A 371 -8.29 28.30 21.20
CA VAL A 371 -8.80 27.84 19.90
C VAL A 371 -8.78 26.33 19.86
N GLY A 372 -9.95 25.69 19.94
CA GLY A 372 -10.12 24.25 19.73
C GLY A 372 -10.06 23.88 18.25
N ALA A 373 -9.35 22.82 17.92
CA ALA A 373 -9.29 22.25 16.57
C ALA A 373 -9.91 20.86 16.54
N GLU A 374 -10.71 20.59 15.51
CA GLU A 374 -11.35 19.30 15.25
C GLU A 374 -10.94 18.77 13.87
N MET A 375 -11.15 17.49 13.62
CA MET A 375 -10.94 16.85 12.31
C MET A 375 -9.56 17.19 11.70
N ILE A 376 -8.49 16.98 12.48
CA ILE A 376 -7.14 17.29 12.06
C ILE A 376 -6.69 16.27 11.01
N VAL A 377 -6.32 16.74 9.82
CA VAL A 377 -5.81 15.94 8.71
C VAL A 377 -4.47 16.49 8.29
N GLN A 378 -3.47 15.63 8.23
CA GLN A 378 -2.17 15.93 7.66
C GLN A 378 -2.04 15.21 6.32
N SER A 379 -1.66 15.93 5.26
CA SER A 379 -1.46 15.34 3.92
C SER A 379 -0.22 14.45 3.91
N VAL A 380 -0.18 13.53 2.95
CA VAL A 380 1.03 12.74 2.70
C VAL A 380 2.06 13.59 1.97
N MET A 381 3.33 13.47 2.39
CA MET A 381 4.48 14.26 1.95
C MET A 381 4.61 14.46 0.44
N ARG A 382 4.86 15.72 0.06
CA ARG A 382 5.51 16.07 -1.21
C ARG A 382 6.86 16.75 -0.86
N GLY A 383 7.97 16.03 -1.06
CA GLY A 383 9.30 16.62 -0.93
C GLY A 383 9.65 17.17 0.48
N GLN A 384 9.36 16.44 1.55
CA GLN A 384 9.56 16.86 2.96
C GLN A 384 8.65 18.00 3.44
N MET A 385 7.53 18.22 2.79
CA MET A 385 6.54 19.23 3.17
C MET A 385 5.15 18.61 3.23
N ASN A 386 4.36 18.98 4.23
CA ASN A 386 2.99 18.51 4.44
C ASN A 386 2.02 19.68 4.51
N ASP A 387 0.75 19.45 4.20
CA ASP A 387 -0.31 20.38 4.56
C ASP A 387 -1.00 19.88 5.83
N ILE A 388 -1.31 20.80 6.74
CA ILE A 388 -2.08 20.50 7.96
C ILE A 388 -3.41 21.23 7.85
N ALA A 389 -4.49 20.46 7.69
CA ALA A 389 -5.84 21.00 7.63
C ALA A 389 -6.63 20.59 8.89
N PHE A 390 -7.48 21.47 9.37
CA PHE A 390 -8.33 21.24 10.55
C PHE A 390 -9.55 22.16 10.53
N ILE A 391 -10.50 21.86 11.40
CA ILE A 391 -11.74 22.60 11.56
C ILE A 391 -11.71 23.39 12.87
N VAL A 392 -12.18 24.61 12.85
CA VAL A 392 -12.39 25.45 14.01
C VAL A 392 -13.82 25.99 14.03
N LYS A 393 -14.29 26.51 15.15
CA LYS A 393 -15.55 27.25 15.17
C LYS A 393 -15.42 28.55 14.39
N LYS A 394 -16.47 28.94 13.64
CA LYS A 394 -16.52 30.22 12.89
C LYS A 394 -16.21 31.43 13.74
N SER A 395 -16.71 31.46 15.00
CA SER A 395 -16.46 32.53 15.94
C SER A 395 -14.98 32.74 16.29
N LEU A 396 -14.14 31.69 16.15
CA LEU A 396 -12.71 31.73 16.44
C LEU A 396 -11.83 31.79 15.18
N LEU A 397 -12.44 31.85 13.99
CA LEU A 397 -11.74 31.79 12.73
C LEU A 397 -10.68 32.90 12.56
N GLY A 398 -11.02 34.13 12.91
CA GLY A 398 -10.10 35.26 12.78
C GLY A 398 -8.84 35.12 13.64
N GLU A 399 -8.99 34.67 14.88
CA GLU A 399 -7.89 34.41 15.79
C GLU A 399 -7.05 33.23 15.33
N ALA A 400 -7.69 32.12 14.92
CA ALA A 400 -7.03 30.95 14.38
C ALA A 400 -6.18 31.29 13.14
N ILE A 401 -6.69 32.09 12.21
CA ILE A 401 -5.94 32.54 11.03
C ILE A 401 -4.70 33.36 11.43
N ALA A 402 -4.81 34.25 12.41
CA ALA A 402 -3.67 35.07 12.87
C ALA A 402 -2.57 34.20 13.46
N ILE A 403 -2.93 33.21 14.29
CA ILE A 403 -1.99 32.23 14.87
C ILE A 403 -1.34 31.41 13.77
N CYS A 404 -2.13 30.84 12.83
CA CYS A 404 -1.62 30.03 11.74
C CYS A 404 -0.65 30.81 10.83
N ARG A 405 -0.92 32.08 10.56
CA ARG A 405 -0.02 32.94 9.76
C ARG A 405 1.29 33.20 10.48
N SER A 406 1.24 33.50 11.77
CA SER A 406 2.43 33.67 12.61
C SER A 406 3.28 32.38 12.65
N PHE A 407 2.61 31.25 12.86
CA PHE A 407 3.24 29.94 12.83
C PHE A 407 3.88 29.65 11.46
N ALA A 408 3.13 29.82 10.36
CA ALA A 408 3.61 29.59 9.02
C ALA A 408 4.88 30.39 8.69
N ALA A 409 4.91 31.68 9.07
CA ALA A 409 6.10 32.51 8.92
C ALA A 409 7.29 31.99 9.75
N ALA A 410 7.04 31.51 10.97
CA ALA A 410 8.08 31.04 11.88
C ALA A 410 8.71 29.69 11.46
N VAL A 411 7.98 28.83 10.73
CA VAL A 411 8.46 27.53 10.29
C VAL A 411 8.83 27.49 8.80
N GLY A 412 8.63 28.58 8.06
CA GLY A 412 8.90 28.64 6.64
C GLY A 412 7.88 27.89 5.78
N ALA A 413 6.63 27.77 6.26
CA ALA A 413 5.54 27.19 5.52
C ALA A 413 5.11 28.10 4.34
N GLN A 414 4.48 27.53 3.31
CA GLN A 414 4.10 28.24 2.09
C GLN A 414 2.97 29.25 2.30
N GLY A 415 2.04 28.98 3.25
CA GLY A 415 0.95 29.90 3.53
C GLY A 415 -0.19 29.29 4.32
N VAL A 416 -1.27 30.06 4.47
CA VAL A 416 -2.49 29.66 5.17
C VAL A 416 -3.67 29.93 4.28
N THR A 417 -4.51 28.95 4.06
CA THR A 417 -5.81 29.08 3.40
C THR A 417 -6.94 28.73 4.37
N PHE A 418 -8.12 29.25 4.13
CA PHE A 418 -9.30 28.97 4.94
C PHE A 418 -10.57 29.00 4.08
N ASP A 419 -11.61 28.31 4.59
CA ASP A 419 -12.94 28.31 4.00
C ASP A 419 -13.98 28.41 5.13
N SER A 420 -14.83 29.45 5.08
CA SER A 420 -15.94 29.69 6.02
C SER A 420 -17.28 29.18 5.51
N GLU A 421 -17.35 28.80 4.22
CA GLU A 421 -18.58 28.34 3.57
C GLU A 421 -18.70 26.81 3.58
N VAL A 422 -18.19 26.19 4.65
CA VAL A 422 -18.28 24.76 4.91
C VAL A 422 -19.20 24.45 6.10
N ALA A 423 -19.67 23.23 6.15
CA ALA A 423 -20.45 22.68 7.24
C ALA A 423 -20.06 21.23 7.51
N LYS A 424 -20.26 20.77 8.74
CA LYS A 424 -19.98 19.38 9.15
C LYS A 424 -21.29 18.59 9.17
N VAL A 425 -21.29 17.42 8.53
CA VAL A 425 -22.32 16.37 8.67
C VAL A 425 -21.66 15.10 9.18
N ALA A 426 -22.25 14.44 10.17
CA ALA A 426 -21.66 13.25 10.77
C ALA A 426 -22.70 12.20 11.11
N LEU A 427 -22.30 10.94 11.00
CA LEU A 427 -23.00 9.78 11.56
C LEU A 427 -22.41 9.48 12.94
N LYS A 428 -23.26 9.34 13.95
CA LYS A 428 -22.88 8.91 15.29
C LYS A 428 -23.55 7.59 15.63
N GLY A 429 -22.80 6.70 16.22
CA GLY A 429 -23.27 5.38 16.63
C GLY A 429 -22.14 4.60 17.30
N ASP A 430 -22.46 3.45 17.83
CA ASP A 430 -21.47 2.61 18.48
C ASP A 430 -20.70 1.79 17.43
N HIS A 431 -19.37 1.82 17.54
CA HIS A 431 -18.44 1.02 16.72
C HIS A 431 -18.47 1.24 15.20
N LEU A 432 -18.82 2.42 14.71
CA LEU A 432 -18.96 2.73 13.28
C LEU A 432 -17.68 2.45 12.45
N ALA A 433 -16.50 2.66 13.04
CA ALA A 433 -15.22 2.38 12.34
C ALA A 433 -14.97 0.90 12.08
N GLY A 434 -15.66 0.01 12.79
CA GLY A 434 -15.60 -1.44 12.59
C GLY A 434 -16.54 -1.98 11.50
N CYS A 435 -17.37 -1.11 10.93
CA CYS A 435 -18.38 -1.46 9.95
C CYS A 435 -18.03 -0.83 8.59
N PRO A 436 -17.26 -1.52 7.73
CA PRO A 436 -16.79 -0.95 6.47
C PRO A 436 -17.92 -0.53 5.52
N GLU A 437 -19.12 -1.07 5.72
CA GLU A 437 -20.30 -0.71 4.96
C GLU A 437 -20.79 0.71 5.26
N ILE A 438 -20.66 1.19 6.52
CA ILE A 438 -21.19 2.50 6.93
C ILE A 438 -20.50 3.66 6.21
N PRO A 439 -19.15 3.77 6.20
CA PRO A 439 -18.49 4.81 5.40
C PRO A 439 -18.81 4.69 3.91
N SER A 440 -18.80 3.48 3.36
CA SER A 440 -19.09 3.22 1.95
C SER A 440 -20.50 3.69 1.59
N GLN A 441 -21.50 3.36 2.42
CA GLN A 441 -22.88 3.78 2.22
C GLN A 441 -23.04 5.30 2.41
N MET A 442 -22.40 5.89 3.43
CA MET A 442 -22.41 7.34 3.66
C MET A 442 -21.92 8.11 2.43
N PHE A 443 -20.76 7.72 1.91
CA PHE A 443 -20.19 8.40 0.74
C PHE A 443 -21.01 8.16 -0.52
N SER A 444 -21.59 6.96 -0.70
CA SER A 444 -22.48 6.65 -1.82
C SER A 444 -23.76 7.48 -1.78
N VAL A 445 -24.33 7.68 -0.59
CA VAL A 445 -25.51 8.53 -0.41
C VAL A 445 -25.19 9.97 -0.79
N LEU A 446 -24.11 10.55 -0.23
CA LEU A 446 -23.70 11.92 -0.54
C LEU A 446 -23.42 12.12 -2.04
N ALA A 447 -22.71 11.17 -2.65
CA ALA A 447 -22.44 11.18 -4.08
C ALA A 447 -23.72 11.11 -4.94
N GLY A 448 -24.71 10.28 -4.53
CA GLY A 448 -26.01 10.17 -5.20
C GLY A 448 -26.78 11.49 -5.22
N PHE A 449 -26.60 12.33 -4.20
CA PHE A 449 -27.14 13.69 -4.12
C PHE A 449 -26.22 14.75 -4.73
N ARG A 450 -25.11 14.36 -5.35
CA ARG A 450 -24.07 15.24 -5.95
C ARG A 450 -23.42 16.19 -4.95
N ILE A 451 -23.32 15.78 -3.70
CA ILE A 451 -22.70 16.53 -2.61
C ILE A 451 -21.21 16.16 -2.60
N ASN A 452 -20.35 17.14 -2.78
CA ASN A 452 -18.90 16.96 -2.70
C ASN A 452 -18.44 16.93 -1.23
N ILE A 453 -17.44 16.11 -0.94
CA ILE A 453 -16.83 15.98 0.38
C ILE A 453 -15.44 16.61 0.34
N ASP A 454 -15.20 17.59 1.20
CA ASP A 454 -13.94 18.33 1.27
C ASP A 454 -12.95 17.75 2.30
N MET A 455 -13.45 17.23 3.44
CA MET A 455 -12.67 16.52 4.45
C MET A 455 -13.46 15.35 5.02
N ILE A 456 -12.74 14.34 5.46
CA ILE A 456 -13.30 13.15 6.12
C ILE A 456 -12.50 12.90 7.41
N ALA A 457 -13.21 12.63 8.51
CA ALA A 457 -12.62 12.06 9.71
C ALA A 457 -13.50 10.91 10.21
N ALA A 458 -12.87 9.81 10.59
CA ALA A 458 -13.54 8.64 11.14
C ALA A 458 -12.93 8.26 12.48
N ALA A 459 -13.79 8.10 13.47
CA ALA A 459 -13.47 7.58 14.78
C ALA A 459 -14.41 6.41 15.11
N SER A 460 -14.16 5.70 16.20
CA SER A 460 -14.96 4.53 16.58
C SER A 460 -16.45 4.78 16.72
N THR A 461 -16.85 5.99 17.07
CA THR A 461 -18.24 6.37 17.36
C THR A 461 -18.80 7.45 16.44
N VAL A 462 -17.98 8.05 15.55
CA VAL A 462 -18.37 9.15 14.67
C VAL A 462 -17.64 9.04 13.35
N ILE A 463 -18.39 9.18 12.25
CA ILE A 463 -17.83 9.41 10.89
C ILE A 463 -18.34 10.77 10.44
N ALA A 464 -17.44 11.70 10.20
CA ALA A 464 -17.76 13.07 9.85
C ALA A 464 -17.22 13.46 8.49
N CYS A 465 -18.01 14.22 7.72
CA CYS A 465 -17.64 14.82 6.46
C CYS A 465 -17.81 16.35 6.53
N ILE A 466 -16.90 17.07 5.90
CA ILE A 466 -17.08 18.50 5.61
C ILE A 466 -17.60 18.60 4.19
N VAL A 467 -18.68 19.35 4.06
CA VAL A 467 -19.39 19.63 2.81
C VAL A 467 -19.58 21.16 2.66
N ALA A 468 -19.99 21.64 1.49
CA ALA A 468 -20.36 23.02 1.35
C ALA A 468 -21.56 23.38 2.27
N SER A 469 -21.57 24.57 2.85
CA SER A 469 -22.67 25.03 3.72
C SER A 469 -24.04 25.00 3.03
N SER A 470 -24.07 25.21 1.71
CA SER A 470 -25.29 25.12 0.88
C SER A 470 -25.87 23.71 0.82
N ASP A 471 -25.04 22.68 0.98
CA ASP A 471 -25.42 21.29 0.78
C ASP A 471 -25.83 20.61 2.10
N LEU A 472 -25.64 21.27 3.24
CA LEU A 472 -25.82 20.67 4.57
C LEU A 472 -27.20 20.05 4.79
N GLU A 473 -28.27 20.77 4.43
CA GLU A 473 -29.66 20.29 4.63
C GLU A 473 -29.93 19.05 3.75
N GLY A 474 -29.44 19.09 2.50
CA GLY A 474 -29.54 17.95 1.59
C GLY A 474 -28.75 16.75 2.10
N ALA A 475 -27.55 16.97 2.60
CA ALA A 475 -26.69 15.93 3.17
C ALA A 475 -27.32 15.30 4.41
N ALA A 476 -27.75 16.11 5.37
CA ALA A 476 -28.36 15.64 6.61
C ALA A 476 -29.66 14.88 6.36
N GLY A 477 -30.53 15.38 5.46
CA GLY A 477 -31.76 14.72 5.05
C GLY A 477 -31.53 13.38 4.38
N ALA A 478 -30.60 13.34 3.43
CA ALA A 478 -30.25 12.09 2.71
C ALA A 478 -29.67 11.03 3.65
N LEU A 479 -28.76 11.42 4.53
CA LEU A 479 -28.16 10.51 5.51
C LEU A 479 -29.19 10.02 6.55
N SER A 480 -30.05 10.91 7.05
CA SER A 480 -31.12 10.51 7.97
C SER A 480 -32.06 9.51 7.33
N GLN A 481 -32.42 9.69 6.07
CA GLN A 481 -33.24 8.75 5.33
C GLN A 481 -32.57 7.40 5.11
N ALA A 482 -31.26 7.38 4.94
CA ALA A 482 -30.51 6.15 4.65
C ALA A 482 -30.18 5.33 5.92
N PHE A 483 -29.97 5.99 7.06
CA PHE A 483 -29.41 5.38 8.26
C PHE A 483 -30.31 5.34 9.49
N LEU A 484 -31.34 6.18 9.57
CA LEU A 484 -32.20 6.30 10.77
C LEU A 484 -33.61 5.67 10.55
N ARG A 485 -33.75 4.73 9.63
CA ARG A 485 -35.00 4.00 9.39
C ARG A 485 -35.12 2.76 10.24
#